data_405e963f78b3ceed5c89e403e1b264d4
#
_entry.id   405e963f78b3ceed5c89e403e1b264d4
#
_cell.length_a   1.000
_cell.length_b   1.000
_cell.length_c   1.000
_cell.angle_alpha   90.00
_cell.angle_beta   90.00
_cell.angle_gamma   90.00
#
_symmetry.space_group_name_H-M   'P 1'
#
loop_
_entity.id
_entity.type
_entity.pdbx_description
1 polymer ?
#
loop_
_entity_poly.entity_id
_entity_poly.type
_entity_poly.pdbx_seq_one_letter_code
_entity_poly.pdbx_strand_id
1 'polypeptide(L)'
;MRGRLSIFENKINKFLRQKQDIMKNESFNLLIYNNMRNKQFIPLFLFFLFAASAVYGQFPGGRATFNFLSSPSSARLTGLGGTQISVSDSDINLVGSNPAVLNQNMTGKLGLNHFFLPGNIQSGNAAYAFTIADNKTWLHLGLHFIQYGEMPRTDEYFQTNGTFKANENRMSVGVAHSIDDRLQIGSTLSFAQSSLGEFVSSALVLDAGLFYTDSSKLTTIGIVYRNAGLQLNPYFSGNSKEPLPNDIQIAISKKLRYLPFRFTLLYNHLNRWNVRYYNPDNESARLIIGEELAEPAQIAIFVDNLFRHIILNGELIVGANENFKLRMAYNHRSRMEFGTVGVGGLNGFSFGFGLKIKRFSFDFGRSIYHLGGGLTHIGITTQLKKNIF
;
A
#
# COMPACT_ATOMS: atom_id res chain seq x y z
N MET A 1 -17.54 78.10 7.54
CA MET A 1 -16.58 77.00 7.26
C MET A 1 -16.98 75.60 7.80
N ARG A 2 -17.74 75.48 8.91
CA ARG A 2 -18.12 74.21 9.50
C ARG A 2 -19.05 73.31 8.67
N GLY A 3 -19.88 73.85 7.76
CA GLY A 3 -20.83 73.07 6.96
C GLY A 3 -20.23 72.29 5.76
N ARG A 4 -19.05 72.70 5.25
CA ARG A 4 -18.39 72.00 4.14
C ARG A 4 -17.56 70.78 4.57
N LEU A 5 -17.05 70.78 5.81
CA LEU A 5 -16.33 69.64 6.37
C LEU A 5 -17.22 68.45 6.67
N SER A 6 -18.43 68.66 7.17
CA SER A 6 -19.37 67.59 7.48
C SER A 6 -19.90 66.84 6.24
N ILE A 7 -20.05 67.54 5.11
CA ILE A 7 -20.44 66.93 3.83
C ILE A 7 -19.33 66.07 3.24
N PHE A 8 -18.04 66.48 3.45
CA PHE A 8 -16.90 65.75 2.99
C PHE A 8 -16.63 64.48 3.81
N GLU A 9 -16.78 64.54 5.12
CA GLU A 9 -16.70 63.38 6.01
C GLU A 9 -17.82 62.36 5.75
N ASN A 10 -19.05 62.81 5.48
CA ASN A 10 -20.15 61.89 5.12
C ASN A 10 -19.90 61.18 3.75
N LYS A 11 -19.30 61.87 2.77
CA LYS A 11 -18.97 61.26 1.49
C LYS A 11 -17.84 60.23 1.65
N ILE A 12 -16.80 60.50 2.47
CA ILE A 12 -15.73 59.58 2.73
C ILE A 12 -16.22 58.34 3.48
N ASN A 13 -17.06 58.52 4.51
CA ASN A 13 -17.65 57.41 5.25
C ASN A 13 -18.58 56.53 4.38
N LYS A 14 -19.34 57.13 3.48
CA LYS A 14 -20.17 56.40 2.51
C LYS A 14 -19.32 55.61 1.52
N PHE A 15 -18.21 56.17 1.03
CA PHE A 15 -17.27 55.51 0.14
C PHE A 15 -16.53 54.32 0.81
N LEU A 16 -16.13 54.52 2.08
CA LEU A 16 -15.48 53.45 2.86
C LEU A 16 -16.46 52.29 3.19
N ARG A 17 -17.69 52.57 3.49
CA ARG A 17 -18.74 51.53 3.66
C ARG A 17 -18.97 50.76 2.36
N GLN A 18 -19.11 51.47 1.24
CA GLN A 18 -19.30 50.82 -0.06
C GLN A 18 -18.10 49.93 -0.46
N LYS A 19 -16.87 50.32 -0.12
CA LYS A 19 -15.67 49.51 -0.34
C LYS A 19 -15.61 48.30 0.58
N GLN A 20 -16.04 48.41 1.83
CA GLN A 20 -16.16 47.28 2.76
C GLN A 20 -17.23 46.27 2.31
N ASP A 21 -18.37 46.72 1.77
CA ASP A 21 -19.41 45.83 1.28
C ASP A 21 -19.00 45.09 0.01
N ILE A 22 -18.23 45.74 -0.87
CA ILE A 22 -17.64 45.09 -2.06
C ILE A 22 -16.63 44.02 -1.65
N MET A 23 -15.71 44.31 -0.69
CA MET A 23 -14.74 43.34 -0.21
C MET A 23 -15.37 42.15 0.54
N LYS A 24 -16.48 42.37 1.26
CA LYS A 24 -17.26 41.28 1.87
C LYS A 24 -17.93 40.40 0.83
N ASN A 25 -18.46 41.00 -0.23
CA ASN A 25 -19.09 40.24 -1.34
C ASN A 25 -18.07 39.43 -2.17
N GLU A 26 -16.88 39.97 -2.41
CA GLU A 26 -15.81 39.22 -3.09
C GLU A 26 -15.29 38.06 -2.22
N SER A 27 -15.08 38.26 -0.93
CA SER A 27 -14.70 37.18 -0.01
C SER A 27 -15.78 36.11 0.13
N PHE A 28 -17.06 36.50 0.13
CA PHE A 28 -18.18 35.56 0.16
C PHE A 28 -18.32 34.76 -1.14
N ASN A 29 -18.13 35.40 -2.29
CA ASN A 29 -18.13 34.74 -3.58
C ASN A 29 -16.93 33.80 -3.77
N LEU A 30 -15.74 34.16 -3.27
CA LEU A 30 -14.57 33.28 -3.24
C LEU A 30 -14.78 32.07 -2.32
N LEU A 31 -15.45 32.24 -1.19
CA LEU A 31 -15.81 31.16 -0.25
C LEU A 31 -16.82 30.20 -0.86
N ILE A 32 -17.84 30.71 -1.57
CA ILE A 32 -18.80 29.89 -2.30
C ILE A 32 -18.14 29.17 -3.47
N TYR A 33 -17.29 29.84 -4.25
CA TYR A 33 -16.57 29.23 -5.38
C TYR A 33 -15.62 28.12 -4.93
N ASN A 34 -14.86 28.31 -3.83
CA ASN A 34 -14.00 27.28 -3.26
C ASN A 34 -14.79 26.10 -2.67
N ASN A 35 -15.94 26.37 -2.05
CA ASN A 35 -16.82 25.32 -1.53
C ASN A 35 -17.53 24.52 -2.64
N MET A 36 -17.87 25.16 -3.76
CA MET A 36 -18.43 24.48 -4.93
C MET A 36 -17.39 23.68 -5.70
N ARG A 37 -16.15 24.17 -5.82
CA ARG A 37 -15.04 23.45 -6.46
C ARG A 37 -14.68 22.16 -5.73
N ASN A 38 -14.68 22.19 -4.39
CA ASN A 38 -14.42 20.97 -3.59
C ASN A 38 -15.57 19.96 -3.65
N LYS A 39 -16.81 20.40 -3.83
CA LYS A 39 -17.96 19.49 -3.95
C LYS A 39 -18.05 18.75 -5.30
N GLN A 40 -17.45 19.29 -6.36
CA GLN A 40 -17.44 18.64 -7.68
C GLN A 40 -16.43 17.49 -7.79
N PHE A 41 -15.39 17.47 -6.97
CA PHE A 41 -14.43 16.35 -6.94
C PHE A 41 -14.98 15.10 -6.24
N ILE A 42 -15.88 15.26 -5.28
CA ILE A 42 -16.47 14.13 -4.54
C ILE A 42 -17.32 13.23 -5.45
N PRO A 43 -18.26 13.73 -6.27
CA PRO A 43 -19.04 12.87 -7.16
C PRO A 43 -18.20 12.29 -8.30
N LEU A 44 -17.20 13.00 -8.80
CA LEU A 44 -16.27 12.47 -9.81
C LEU A 44 -15.41 11.33 -9.23
N PHE A 45 -14.95 11.46 -8.00
CA PHE A 45 -14.21 10.42 -7.29
C PHE A 45 -15.09 9.19 -6.99
N LEU A 46 -16.32 9.41 -6.55
CA LEU A 46 -17.31 8.35 -6.34
C LEU A 46 -17.68 7.66 -7.65
N PHE A 47 -17.81 8.39 -8.76
CA PHE A 47 -18.06 7.83 -10.08
C PHE A 47 -16.90 6.89 -10.52
N PHE A 48 -15.63 7.29 -10.34
CA PHE A 48 -14.48 6.42 -10.60
C PHE A 48 -14.43 5.19 -9.69
N LEU A 49 -14.83 5.32 -8.42
CA LEU A 49 -14.95 4.18 -7.50
C LEU A 49 -16.02 3.18 -7.93
N PHE A 50 -17.17 3.67 -8.41
CA PHE A 50 -18.26 2.81 -8.92
C PHE A 50 -17.97 2.24 -10.32
N ALA A 51 -17.27 2.96 -11.17
CA ALA A 51 -16.88 2.48 -12.50
C ALA A 51 -15.87 1.33 -12.44
N ALA A 52 -15.07 1.23 -11.37
CA ALA A 52 -14.14 0.14 -11.14
C ALA A 52 -14.81 -1.21 -10.79
N SER A 53 -16.09 -1.22 -10.42
CA SER A 53 -16.80 -2.43 -10.00
C SER A 53 -17.38 -3.28 -11.15
N ALA A 54 -17.19 -2.89 -12.41
CA ALA A 54 -17.81 -3.56 -13.58
C ALA A 54 -16.95 -4.66 -14.24
N VAL A 55 -15.84 -5.08 -13.65
CA VAL A 55 -14.99 -6.14 -14.22
C VAL A 55 -15.04 -7.38 -13.32
N TYR A 56 -16.10 -8.16 -13.45
CA TYR A 56 -16.18 -9.49 -12.85
C TYR A 56 -15.81 -10.55 -13.89
N GLY A 57 -14.53 -10.93 -13.90
CA GLY A 57 -14.09 -12.20 -14.47
C GLY A 57 -13.80 -13.17 -13.33
N GLN A 58 -14.66 -14.16 -13.12
CA GLN A 58 -14.37 -15.27 -12.20
C GLN A 58 -13.45 -16.26 -12.91
N PHE A 59 -12.16 -16.26 -12.58
CA PHE A 59 -11.24 -17.31 -12.99
C PHE A 59 -10.96 -18.22 -11.79
N PRO A 60 -11.37 -19.49 -11.82
CA PRO A 60 -10.98 -20.48 -10.83
C PRO A 60 -9.51 -20.89 -11.05
N GLY A 61 -8.69 -20.86 -10.00
CA GLY A 61 -7.25 -21.16 -10.03
C GLY A 61 -6.40 -19.98 -10.52
N GLY A 62 -5.18 -19.83 -10.06
CA GLY A 62 -4.17 -18.84 -10.47
C GLY A 62 -4.75 -17.48 -10.89
N ARG A 63 -5.43 -16.78 -9.98
CA ARG A 63 -6.32 -15.64 -10.30
C ARG A 63 -5.64 -14.45 -10.97
N ALA A 64 -4.31 -14.37 -10.89
CA ALA A 64 -3.54 -13.27 -11.46
C ALA A 64 -2.12 -13.74 -11.76
N THR A 65 -1.53 -13.16 -12.77
CA THR A 65 -0.09 -13.25 -13.05
C THR A 65 0.67 -12.17 -12.25
N PHE A 66 2.00 -12.23 -12.20
CA PHE A 66 2.85 -11.27 -11.46
C PHE A 66 2.50 -11.12 -9.96
N ASN A 67 2.20 -12.23 -9.29
CA ASN A 67 1.82 -12.21 -7.87
C ASN A 67 2.88 -11.58 -6.95
N PHE A 68 4.15 -11.53 -7.36
CA PHE A 68 5.23 -10.87 -6.64
C PHE A 68 4.98 -9.37 -6.40
N LEU A 69 4.16 -8.71 -7.23
CA LEU A 69 3.74 -7.31 -7.05
C LEU A 69 2.99 -7.07 -5.73
N SER A 70 2.41 -8.12 -5.15
CA SER A 70 1.72 -8.08 -3.86
C SER A 70 2.64 -8.37 -2.67
N SER A 71 3.90 -8.75 -2.90
CA SER A 71 4.86 -9.04 -1.84
C SER A 71 5.26 -7.77 -1.07
N PRO A 72 5.53 -7.87 0.25
CA PRO A 72 6.03 -6.75 1.03
C PRO A 72 7.39 -6.29 0.50
N SER A 73 7.56 -5.01 0.22
CA SER A 73 8.81 -4.44 -0.32
C SER A 73 9.84 -4.07 0.75
N SER A 74 9.51 -4.18 2.06
CA SER A 74 10.45 -3.80 3.12
C SER A 74 10.25 -4.58 4.41
N ALA A 75 11.31 -4.60 5.24
CA ALA A 75 11.29 -5.21 6.56
C ALA A 75 10.19 -4.61 7.46
N ARG A 76 9.99 -3.30 7.37
CA ARG A 76 8.92 -2.64 8.12
C ARG A 76 7.54 -3.12 7.70
N LEU A 77 7.27 -3.20 6.41
CA LEU A 77 5.97 -3.68 5.90
C LEU A 77 5.73 -5.13 6.30
N THR A 78 6.76 -5.98 6.25
CA THR A 78 6.68 -7.37 6.72
C THR A 78 6.28 -7.43 8.21
N GLY A 79 6.92 -6.63 9.06
CA GLY A 79 6.58 -6.56 10.50
C GLY A 79 5.18 -6.00 10.78
N LEU A 80 4.57 -5.30 9.82
CA LEU A 80 3.23 -4.71 9.91
C LEU A 80 2.15 -5.52 9.15
N GLY A 81 2.42 -6.80 8.85
CA GLY A 81 1.44 -7.70 8.22
C GLY A 81 1.40 -7.64 6.71
N GLY A 82 2.44 -7.09 6.05
CA GLY A 82 2.64 -7.07 4.61
C GLY A 82 2.38 -5.73 3.93
N THR A 83 1.59 -4.84 4.51
CA THR A 83 1.27 -3.53 3.92
C THR A 83 0.98 -2.47 4.99
N GLN A 84 1.23 -1.19 4.65
CA GLN A 84 0.91 -0.04 5.48
C GLN A 84 0.69 1.18 4.59
N ILE A 85 -0.55 1.66 4.51
CA ILE A 85 -0.96 2.69 3.54
C ILE A 85 -1.38 4.02 4.17
N SER A 86 -1.53 4.07 5.49
CA SER A 86 -2.02 5.24 6.23
C SER A 86 -0.99 5.84 7.18
N VAL A 87 0.31 5.58 6.97
CA VAL A 87 1.40 6.18 7.74
C VAL A 87 2.32 6.93 6.78
N SER A 88 2.56 8.22 7.07
CA SER A 88 3.53 9.06 6.38
C SER A 88 4.51 9.61 7.42
N ASP A 89 5.68 9.00 7.50
CA ASP A 89 6.79 9.46 8.34
C ASP A 89 8.07 9.65 7.51
N SER A 90 9.22 9.34 8.04
CA SER A 90 10.48 9.55 7.33
C SER A 90 11.02 8.31 6.62
N ASP A 91 10.24 7.24 6.50
CA ASP A 91 10.66 5.97 5.90
C ASP A 91 10.22 5.87 4.44
N ILE A 92 11.19 5.97 3.53
CA ILE A 92 10.96 5.90 2.07
C ILE A 92 10.31 4.57 1.63
N ASN A 93 10.52 3.50 2.38
CA ASN A 93 10.02 2.17 2.01
C ASN A 93 8.49 2.05 2.07
N LEU A 94 7.80 2.98 2.75
CA LEU A 94 6.33 3.02 2.81
C LEU A 94 5.69 3.36 1.45
N VAL A 95 6.42 4.06 0.58
CA VAL A 95 5.93 4.49 -0.73
C VAL A 95 5.54 3.31 -1.62
N GLY A 96 6.21 2.16 -1.45
CA GLY A 96 5.84 0.91 -2.14
C GLY A 96 4.45 0.38 -1.80
N SER A 97 3.83 0.82 -0.69
CA SER A 97 2.45 0.48 -0.32
C SER A 97 1.43 1.55 -0.72
N ASN A 98 1.79 2.83 -0.61
CA ASN A 98 0.94 3.94 -1.01
C ASN A 98 1.81 5.11 -1.50
N PRO A 99 1.77 5.47 -2.78
CA PRO A 99 2.58 6.58 -3.30
C PRO A 99 2.24 7.94 -2.66
N ALA A 100 1.02 8.14 -2.17
CA ALA A 100 0.60 9.39 -1.55
C ALA A 100 1.24 9.66 -0.18
N VAL A 101 1.95 8.70 0.45
CA VAL A 101 2.65 8.94 1.72
C VAL A 101 4.03 9.57 1.56
N LEU A 102 4.52 9.70 0.32
CA LEU A 102 5.80 10.31 0.01
C LEU A 102 5.80 11.79 0.44
N ASN A 103 6.82 12.21 1.18
CA ASN A 103 6.87 13.55 1.77
C ASN A 103 8.31 14.09 1.84
N GLN A 104 8.44 15.37 2.27
CA GLN A 104 9.72 16.07 2.36
C GLN A 104 10.75 15.35 3.27
N ASN A 105 10.31 14.63 4.32
CA ASN A 105 11.23 13.93 5.23
C ASN A 105 11.85 12.67 4.61
N MET A 106 11.32 12.22 3.49
CA MET A 106 11.85 11.08 2.71
C MET A 106 12.84 11.51 1.64
N THR A 107 12.89 12.81 1.30
CA THR A 107 13.78 13.35 0.26
C THR A 107 15.26 13.11 0.59
N GLY A 108 16.02 12.65 -0.40
CA GLY A 108 17.44 12.31 -0.27
C GLY A 108 17.71 11.03 0.52
N LYS A 109 16.68 10.21 0.79
CA LYS A 109 16.84 8.92 1.44
C LYS A 109 16.91 7.79 0.42
N LEU A 110 17.83 6.88 0.69
CA LEU A 110 17.98 5.59 0.02
C LEU A 110 17.59 4.48 0.99
N GLY A 111 16.57 3.72 0.65
CA GLY A 111 16.16 2.50 1.34
C GLY A 111 16.62 1.28 0.56
N LEU A 112 17.25 0.33 1.22
CA LEU A 112 17.66 -0.96 0.69
C LEU A 112 17.08 -2.05 1.57
N ASN A 113 16.42 -3.03 0.97
CA ASN A 113 15.81 -4.14 1.69
C ASN A 113 16.16 -5.45 1.01
N HIS A 114 16.31 -6.49 1.81
CA HIS A 114 16.51 -7.85 1.34
C HIS A 114 15.71 -8.83 2.17
N PHE A 115 15.02 -9.78 1.54
CA PHE A 115 14.30 -10.81 2.26
C PHE A 115 14.66 -12.22 1.80
N PHE A 116 14.55 -13.13 2.76
CA PHE A 116 14.85 -14.54 2.62
C PHE A 116 13.56 -15.33 2.78
N LEU A 117 13.29 -16.19 1.82
CA LEU A 117 12.20 -17.16 1.85
C LEU A 117 12.78 -18.57 1.93
N PRO A 118 12.00 -19.55 2.45
CA PRO A 118 12.35 -20.97 2.31
C PRO A 118 12.57 -21.36 0.85
N GLY A 119 13.42 -22.36 0.60
CA GLY A 119 13.71 -22.82 -0.76
C GLY A 119 14.76 -21.98 -1.52
N ASN A 120 15.60 -21.24 -0.79
CA ASN A 120 16.65 -20.38 -1.36
C ASN A 120 16.12 -19.25 -2.27
N ILE A 121 14.85 -18.87 -2.11
CA ILE A 121 14.24 -17.75 -2.80
C ILE A 121 14.70 -16.45 -2.12
N GLN A 122 15.19 -15.52 -2.93
CA GLN A 122 15.68 -14.22 -2.47
C GLN A 122 14.97 -13.08 -3.19
N SER A 123 14.79 -11.99 -2.49
CA SER A 123 14.29 -10.77 -3.11
C SER A 123 14.96 -9.54 -2.51
N GLY A 124 15.05 -8.50 -3.32
CA GLY A 124 15.57 -7.22 -2.90
C GLY A 124 14.72 -6.07 -3.39
N ASN A 125 14.74 -4.99 -2.61
CA ASN A 125 14.09 -3.72 -2.95
C ASN A 125 15.04 -2.57 -2.69
N ALA A 126 15.07 -1.61 -3.62
CA ALA A 126 15.75 -0.33 -3.47
C ALA A 126 14.75 0.80 -3.77
N ALA A 127 14.74 1.85 -2.95
CA ALA A 127 13.89 3.01 -3.14
C ALA A 127 14.67 4.30 -2.84
N TYR A 128 14.52 5.31 -3.67
CA TYR A 128 15.13 6.63 -3.50
C TYR A 128 14.09 7.72 -3.78
N ALA A 129 14.09 8.79 -2.96
CA ALA A 129 13.21 9.93 -3.12
C ALA A 129 13.97 11.24 -3.31
N PHE A 130 13.41 12.12 -4.13
CA PHE A 130 13.88 13.48 -4.36
C PHE A 130 12.72 14.45 -4.50
N THR A 131 12.98 15.76 -4.32
CA THR A 131 11.97 16.80 -4.43
C THR A 131 12.11 17.55 -5.75
N ILE A 132 10.99 18.05 -6.26
CA ILE A 132 10.96 19.07 -7.30
C ILE A 132 10.96 20.46 -6.63
N ALA A 133 11.33 21.49 -7.36
CA ALA A 133 11.59 22.85 -6.85
C ALA A 133 10.44 23.52 -6.07
N ASP A 134 9.21 23.05 -6.15
CA ASP A 134 8.03 23.64 -5.51
C ASP A 134 7.83 23.24 -4.01
N ASN A 135 8.66 22.33 -3.48
CA ASN A 135 8.55 21.75 -2.12
C ASN A 135 7.19 21.12 -1.77
N LYS A 136 6.29 20.95 -2.74
CA LYS A 136 4.98 20.29 -2.59
C LYS A 136 4.87 19.02 -3.41
N THR A 137 5.81 18.81 -4.31
CA THR A 137 5.86 17.66 -5.21
C THR A 137 7.15 16.88 -4.99
N TRP A 138 7.01 15.60 -4.77
CA TRP A 138 8.11 14.67 -4.52
C TRP A 138 8.04 13.54 -5.52
N LEU A 139 9.22 13.07 -5.92
CA LEU A 139 9.37 11.93 -6.81
C LEU A 139 10.07 10.79 -6.09
N HIS A 140 9.79 9.56 -6.51
CA HIS A 140 10.56 8.40 -6.10
C HIS A 140 10.90 7.49 -7.27
N LEU A 141 12.01 6.79 -7.11
CA LEU A 141 12.44 5.68 -7.95
C LEU A 141 12.46 4.41 -7.11
N GLY A 142 12.03 3.30 -7.68
CA GLY A 142 12.01 2.02 -7.01
C GLY A 142 12.47 0.88 -7.93
N LEU A 143 13.17 -0.09 -7.33
CA LEU A 143 13.55 -1.35 -7.95
C LEU A 143 13.13 -2.48 -7.02
N HIS A 144 12.50 -3.51 -7.54
CA HIS A 144 12.16 -4.71 -6.80
C HIS A 144 12.44 -5.92 -7.67
N PHE A 145 13.11 -6.93 -7.11
CA PHE A 145 13.39 -8.18 -7.79
C PHE A 145 13.13 -9.38 -6.89
N ILE A 146 12.76 -10.49 -7.51
CA ILE A 146 12.70 -11.82 -6.88
C ILE A 146 13.47 -12.81 -7.74
N GLN A 147 14.30 -13.64 -7.10
CA GLN A 147 15.01 -14.75 -7.69
C GLN A 147 14.57 -16.04 -7.00
N TYR A 148 14.06 -16.98 -7.77
CA TYR A 148 13.53 -18.25 -7.27
C TYR A 148 14.60 -19.37 -7.19
N GLY A 149 15.86 -19.05 -7.53
CA GLY A 149 16.93 -20.01 -7.58
C GLY A 149 16.92 -20.89 -8.83
N GLU A 150 17.65 -21.99 -8.78
CA GLU A 150 17.65 -23.00 -9.82
C GLU A 150 16.66 -24.11 -9.49
N MET A 151 15.82 -24.44 -10.46
CA MET A 151 14.82 -25.48 -10.34
C MET A 151 15.12 -26.61 -11.31
N PRO A 152 14.95 -27.90 -10.92
CA PRO A 152 15.12 -29.02 -11.84
C PRO A 152 14.09 -28.97 -12.94
N ARG A 153 14.51 -29.16 -14.19
CA ARG A 153 13.62 -29.38 -15.32
C ARG A 153 13.35 -30.88 -15.39
N THR A 154 12.09 -31.26 -15.29
CA THR A 154 11.64 -32.66 -15.41
C THR A 154 10.83 -32.83 -16.69
N ASP A 155 10.97 -33.97 -17.33
CA ASP A 155 10.13 -34.39 -18.45
C ASP A 155 8.80 -35.00 -17.95
N GLU A 156 7.94 -35.42 -18.87
CA GLU A 156 6.66 -36.07 -18.60
C GLU A 156 6.78 -37.42 -17.87
N TYR A 157 7.96 -38.02 -17.82
CA TYR A 157 8.30 -39.26 -17.08
C TYR A 157 8.99 -38.98 -15.74
N PHE A 158 8.98 -37.71 -15.24
CA PHE A 158 9.66 -37.27 -14.03
C PHE A 158 11.18 -37.42 -14.03
N GLN A 159 11.81 -37.60 -15.22
CA GLN A 159 13.25 -37.64 -15.33
C GLN A 159 13.83 -36.22 -15.40
N THR A 160 14.86 -35.96 -14.59
CA THR A 160 15.50 -34.64 -14.56
C THR A 160 16.34 -34.44 -15.81
N ASN A 161 15.98 -33.42 -16.59
CA ASN A 161 16.68 -33.02 -17.82
C ASN A 161 17.15 -31.56 -17.72
N GLY A 162 18.19 -31.36 -16.89
CA GLY A 162 18.79 -30.04 -16.68
C GLY A 162 18.11 -29.20 -15.58
N THR A 163 18.39 -27.90 -15.59
CA THR A 163 17.83 -26.91 -14.66
C THR A 163 17.33 -25.68 -15.42
N PHE A 164 16.46 -24.93 -14.81
CA PHE A 164 16.04 -23.60 -15.28
C PHE A 164 16.01 -22.60 -14.13
N LYS A 165 16.09 -21.30 -14.45
CA LYS A 165 15.98 -20.20 -13.49
C LYS A 165 14.69 -19.45 -13.70
N ALA A 166 14.12 -18.94 -12.60
CA ALA A 166 13.00 -18.02 -12.64
C ALA A 166 13.36 -16.74 -11.88
N ASN A 167 12.97 -15.61 -12.44
CA ASN A 167 13.16 -14.30 -11.81
C ASN A 167 12.05 -13.34 -12.23
N GLU A 168 11.77 -12.38 -11.35
CA GLU A 168 10.81 -11.32 -11.58
C GLU A 168 11.41 -9.99 -11.15
N ASN A 169 11.14 -8.94 -11.93
CA ASN A 169 11.68 -7.61 -11.71
C ASN A 169 10.59 -6.56 -11.88
N ARG A 170 10.65 -5.49 -11.07
CA ARG A 170 9.80 -4.31 -11.19
C ARG A 170 10.67 -3.06 -11.09
N MET A 171 10.55 -2.15 -12.06
CA MET A 171 11.09 -0.80 -12.02
C MET A 171 9.93 0.18 -11.87
N SER A 172 10.05 1.15 -10.99
CA SER A 172 8.97 2.09 -10.70
C SER A 172 9.45 3.53 -10.61
N VAL A 173 8.61 4.42 -11.12
CA VAL A 173 8.72 5.87 -10.98
C VAL A 173 7.41 6.39 -10.44
N GLY A 174 7.44 7.17 -9.38
CA GLY A 174 6.23 7.70 -8.78
C GLY A 174 6.36 9.16 -8.38
N VAL A 175 5.20 9.78 -8.24
CA VAL A 175 5.04 11.17 -7.86
C VAL A 175 4.00 11.28 -6.77
N ALA A 176 4.23 12.17 -5.81
CA ALA A 176 3.23 12.61 -4.85
C ALA A 176 3.17 14.13 -4.81
N HIS A 177 1.96 14.65 -4.62
CA HIS A 177 1.70 16.07 -4.52
C HIS A 177 0.83 16.39 -3.31
N SER A 178 1.23 17.37 -2.52
CA SER A 178 0.43 17.90 -1.41
C SER A 178 -0.55 18.94 -1.95
N ILE A 179 -1.85 18.61 -1.91
CA ILE A 179 -2.91 19.54 -2.32
C ILE A 179 -3.03 20.65 -1.27
N ASP A 180 -3.04 20.25 0.01
CA ASP A 180 -3.01 21.13 1.17
C ASP A 180 -2.28 20.44 2.34
N ASP A 181 -2.27 21.05 3.53
CA ASP A 181 -1.59 20.50 4.72
C ASP A 181 -2.16 19.17 5.23
N ARG A 182 -3.30 18.73 4.71
CA ARG A 182 -4.02 17.54 5.18
C ARG A 182 -4.18 16.46 4.11
N LEU A 183 -4.23 16.83 2.85
CA LEU A 183 -4.52 15.93 1.74
C LEU A 183 -3.36 15.84 0.77
N GLN A 184 -2.90 14.63 0.54
CA GLN A 184 -1.89 14.29 -0.45
C GLN A 184 -2.43 13.26 -1.43
N ILE A 185 -2.03 13.38 -2.67
CA ILE A 185 -2.28 12.40 -3.74
C ILE A 185 -0.96 11.88 -4.27
N GLY A 186 -0.96 10.68 -4.77
CA GLY A 186 0.24 10.10 -5.37
C GLY A 186 -0.07 9.02 -6.38
N SER A 187 0.85 8.83 -7.31
CA SER A 187 0.76 7.77 -8.31
C SER A 187 2.14 7.20 -8.60
N THR A 188 2.20 5.92 -8.92
CA THR A 188 3.41 5.21 -9.34
C THR A 188 3.14 4.43 -10.60
N LEU A 189 3.95 4.67 -11.63
CA LEU A 189 3.99 3.88 -12.84
C LEU A 189 5.16 2.89 -12.74
N SER A 190 4.91 1.62 -13.08
CA SER A 190 5.92 0.58 -13.01
C SER A 190 5.90 -0.29 -14.27
N PHE A 191 7.07 -0.73 -14.66
CA PHE A 191 7.27 -1.81 -15.62
C PHE A 191 7.67 -3.08 -14.86
N ALA A 192 6.93 -4.16 -15.06
CA ALA A 192 7.20 -5.46 -14.46
C ALA A 192 7.54 -6.48 -15.55
N GLN A 193 8.52 -7.33 -15.26
CA GLN A 193 8.95 -8.43 -16.12
C GLN A 193 9.09 -9.70 -15.29
N SER A 194 8.59 -10.80 -15.80
CA SER A 194 8.74 -12.13 -15.22
C SER A 194 9.34 -13.06 -16.27
N SER A 195 10.35 -13.82 -15.88
CA SER A 195 11.02 -14.83 -16.70
C SER A 195 10.97 -16.17 -15.98
N LEU A 196 10.37 -17.14 -16.61
CA LEU A 196 10.22 -18.53 -16.13
C LEU A 196 10.89 -19.47 -17.12
N GLY A 197 12.19 -19.67 -16.94
CA GLY A 197 13.01 -20.39 -17.93
C GLY A 197 13.08 -19.64 -19.26
N GLU A 198 12.53 -20.21 -20.30
CA GLU A 198 12.44 -19.62 -21.66
C GLU A 198 11.22 -18.70 -21.88
N PHE A 199 10.25 -18.74 -20.95
CA PHE A 199 9.03 -17.95 -21.07
C PHE A 199 9.18 -16.60 -20.39
N VAL A 200 8.90 -15.53 -21.13
CA VAL A 200 9.02 -14.16 -20.65
C VAL A 200 7.69 -13.43 -20.82
N SER A 201 7.25 -12.81 -19.74
CA SER A 201 6.08 -11.96 -19.71
C SER A 201 6.42 -10.57 -19.20
N SER A 202 5.70 -9.55 -19.64
CA SER A 202 5.87 -8.17 -19.18
C SER A 202 4.52 -7.50 -18.93
N ALA A 203 4.51 -6.51 -18.03
CA ALA A 203 3.31 -5.77 -17.66
C ALA A 203 3.62 -4.31 -17.38
N LEU A 204 2.63 -3.45 -17.65
CA LEU A 204 2.60 -2.07 -17.20
C LEU A 204 1.64 -1.96 -16.03
N VAL A 205 2.12 -1.38 -14.92
CA VAL A 205 1.43 -1.37 -13.63
C VAL A 205 1.29 0.06 -13.13
N LEU A 206 0.11 0.43 -12.66
CA LEU A 206 -0.21 1.72 -12.08
C LEU A 206 -0.71 1.54 -10.64
N ASP A 207 -0.14 2.30 -9.71
CA ASP A 207 -0.66 2.47 -8.36
C ASP A 207 -1.13 3.92 -8.19
N ALA A 208 -2.28 4.13 -7.54
CA ALA A 208 -2.82 5.46 -7.24
C ALA A 208 -3.26 5.51 -5.78
N GLY A 209 -2.88 6.58 -5.08
CA GLY A 209 -3.12 6.70 -3.65
C GLY A 209 -3.62 8.07 -3.22
N LEU A 210 -4.30 8.05 -2.07
CA LEU A 210 -4.72 9.20 -1.29
C LEU A 210 -4.21 9.04 0.13
N PHE A 211 -3.78 10.13 0.74
CA PHE A 211 -3.39 10.19 2.14
C PHE A 211 -3.98 11.43 2.78
N TYR A 212 -4.70 11.23 3.88
CA TYR A 212 -5.31 12.30 4.65
C TYR A 212 -4.80 12.30 6.09
N THR A 213 -4.52 13.47 6.61
CA THR A 213 -4.13 13.71 8.01
C THR A 213 -5.11 14.67 8.67
N ASP A 214 -5.57 14.38 9.87
CA ASP A 214 -6.42 15.29 10.63
C ASP A 214 -5.61 16.49 11.19
N SER A 215 -6.31 17.52 11.67
CA SER A 215 -5.70 18.74 12.22
C SER A 215 -4.78 18.46 13.41
N SER A 216 -5.03 17.42 14.19
CA SER A 216 -4.21 17.02 15.34
C SER A 216 -2.95 16.24 14.92
N LYS A 217 -2.86 15.82 13.65
CA LYS A 217 -1.82 14.94 13.10
C LYS A 217 -1.70 13.59 13.84
N LEU A 218 -2.74 13.20 14.57
CA LEU A 218 -2.79 11.96 15.33
C LEU A 218 -3.57 10.86 14.61
N THR A 219 -4.55 11.24 13.77
CA THR A 219 -5.33 10.32 12.96
C THR A 219 -5.01 10.52 11.49
N THR A 220 -4.73 9.44 10.81
CA THR A 220 -4.41 9.46 9.37
C THR A 220 -5.22 8.39 8.66
N ILE A 221 -5.61 8.67 7.43
CA ILE A 221 -6.35 7.74 6.56
C ILE A 221 -5.59 7.59 5.25
N GLY A 222 -5.45 6.38 4.80
CA GLY A 222 -4.89 6.04 3.49
C GLY A 222 -5.89 5.27 2.66
N ILE A 223 -5.98 5.61 1.38
CA ILE A 223 -6.71 4.83 0.37
C ILE A 223 -5.76 4.60 -0.78
N VAL A 224 -5.73 3.39 -1.31
CA VAL A 224 -4.86 3.07 -2.45
C VAL A 224 -5.54 2.06 -3.38
N TYR A 225 -5.38 2.27 -4.67
CA TYR A 225 -5.60 1.27 -5.71
C TYR A 225 -4.23 0.81 -6.21
N ARG A 226 -3.90 -0.44 -5.96
CA ARG A 226 -2.60 -1.04 -6.26
C ARG A 226 -2.69 -1.98 -7.45
N ASN A 227 -1.57 -2.08 -8.17
CA ASN A 227 -1.36 -3.04 -9.25
C ASN A 227 -2.47 -2.99 -10.32
N ALA A 228 -3.10 -1.82 -10.54
CA ALA A 228 -3.91 -1.60 -11.73
C ALA A 228 -3.01 -1.68 -12.96
N GLY A 229 -3.48 -2.29 -14.04
CA GLY A 229 -2.63 -2.35 -15.24
C GLY A 229 -2.99 -3.47 -16.18
N LEU A 230 -2.08 -3.74 -17.08
CA LEU A 230 -2.27 -4.73 -18.14
C LEU A 230 -0.97 -5.48 -18.42
N GLN A 231 -1.10 -6.76 -18.70
CA GLN A 231 -0.04 -7.57 -19.26
C GLN A 231 0.22 -7.13 -20.70
N LEU A 232 1.47 -6.82 -21.04
CA LEU A 232 1.88 -6.41 -22.39
C LEU A 232 2.06 -7.64 -23.28
N ASN A 233 2.88 -8.58 -22.81
CA ASN A 233 3.18 -9.85 -23.48
C ASN A 233 2.81 -11.01 -22.55
N PRO A 234 1.96 -11.95 -22.97
CA PRO A 234 1.72 -13.19 -22.23
C PRO A 234 2.93 -14.13 -22.33
N TYR A 235 3.05 -15.12 -21.43
CA TYR A 235 4.12 -16.11 -21.46
C TYR A 235 4.14 -16.96 -22.74
N PHE A 236 2.96 -17.22 -23.30
CA PHE A 236 2.81 -18.01 -24.54
C PHE A 236 2.18 -17.12 -25.61
N SER A 237 2.80 -17.11 -26.78
CA SER A 237 2.26 -16.39 -27.95
C SER A 237 0.90 -16.94 -28.34
N GLY A 238 -0.07 -16.03 -28.56
CA GLY A 238 -1.44 -16.40 -28.93
C GLY A 238 -2.40 -16.62 -27.77
N ASN A 239 -1.93 -16.63 -26.52
CA ASN A 239 -2.82 -16.71 -25.35
C ASN A 239 -3.46 -15.35 -25.03
N SER A 240 -4.62 -15.41 -24.38
CA SER A 240 -5.26 -14.23 -23.81
C SER A 240 -4.40 -13.64 -22.68
N LYS A 241 -4.44 -12.31 -22.54
CA LYS A 241 -3.76 -11.61 -21.44
C LYS A 241 -4.42 -11.94 -20.11
N GLU A 242 -3.58 -12.20 -19.12
CA GLU A 242 -4.01 -12.53 -17.76
C GLU A 242 -4.11 -11.25 -16.90
N PRO A 243 -5.05 -11.22 -15.92
CA PRO A 243 -5.21 -10.08 -15.05
C PRO A 243 -4.01 -9.93 -14.10
N LEU A 244 -3.71 -8.69 -13.72
CA LEU A 244 -2.73 -8.37 -12.67
C LEU A 244 -3.38 -8.49 -11.27
N PRO A 245 -2.60 -8.62 -10.20
CA PRO A 245 -3.10 -8.76 -8.83
C PRO A 245 -3.56 -7.41 -8.25
N ASN A 246 -4.55 -6.77 -8.89
CA ASN A 246 -5.08 -5.49 -8.46
C ASN A 246 -5.80 -5.57 -7.12
N ASP A 247 -5.68 -4.51 -6.33
CA ASP A 247 -6.22 -4.45 -4.97
C ASP A 247 -6.58 -3.01 -4.59
N ILE A 248 -7.77 -2.83 -4.00
CA ILE A 248 -8.20 -1.58 -3.38
C ILE A 248 -8.12 -1.76 -1.88
N GLN A 249 -7.41 -0.85 -1.20
CA GLN A 249 -7.20 -0.88 0.24
C GLN A 249 -7.59 0.45 0.87
N ILE A 250 -8.12 0.39 2.08
CA ILE A 250 -8.35 1.53 2.95
C ILE A 250 -7.77 1.25 4.34
N ALA A 251 -7.14 2.23 4.95
CA ALA A 251 -6.64 2.09 6.32
C ALA A 251 -6.81 3.38 7.12
N ILE A 252 -6.98 3.19 8.41
CA ILE A 252 -6.94 4.25 9.40
C ILE A 252 -5.86 3.96 10.44
N SER A 253 -5.01 4.94 10.72
CA SER A 253 -4.00 4.88 11.77
C SER A 253 -4.27 5.92 12.83
N LYS A 254 -4.08 5.55 14.10
CA LYS A 254 -4.19 6.44 15.25
C LYS A 254 -2.93 6.37 16.09
N LYS A 255 -2.20 7.49 16.19
CA LYS A 255 -1.10 7.69 17.14
C LYS A 255 -1.69 8.22 18.45
N LEU A 256 -1.41 7.58 19.56
CA LEU A 256 -1.91 8.03 20.86
C LEU A 256 -1.11 9.25 21.34
N ARG A 257 -1.81 10.22 21.93
CA ARG A 257 -1.19 11.50 22.35
C ARG A 257 -0.19 11.33 23.50
N TYR A 258 -0.54 10.48 24.46
CA TYR A 258 0.22 10.32 25.72
C TYR A 258 0.95 8.99 25.84
N LEU A 259 0.76 8.10 24.89
CA LEU A 259 1.40 6.80 24.85
C LEU A 259 2.18 6.64 23.55
N PRO A 260 3.34 5.99 23.58
CA PRO A 260 4.19 5.82 22.40
C PRO A 260 3.65 4.74 21.43
N PHE A 261 2.34 4.64 21.27
CA PHE A 261 1.69 3.65 20.43
C PHE A 261 0.98 4.27 19.24
N ARG A 262 1.10 3.58 18.10
CA ARG A 262 0.29 3.76 16.89
C ARG A 262 -0.42 2.46 16.57
N PHE A 263 -1.73 2.53 16.36
CA PHE A 263 -2.54 1.41 15.91
C PHE A 263 -3.05 1.69 14.51
N THR A 264 -3.14 0.64 13.70
CA THR A 264 -3.71 0.71 12.35
C THR A 264 -4.70 -0.42 12.16
N LEU A 265 -5.86 -0.07 11.63
CA LEU A 265 -6.84 -0.98 11.05
C LEU A 265 -6.78 -0.80 9.54
N LEU A 266 -6.49 -1.87 8.82
CA LEU A 266 -6.43 -1.90 7.37
C LEU A 266 -7.44 -2.91 6.83
N TYR A 267 -8.20 -2.51 5.82
CA TYR A 267 -9.10 -3.34 5.05
C TYR A 267 -8.58 -3.43 3.61
N ASN A 268 -8.28 -4.64 3.17
CA ASN A 268 -7.77 -4.93 1.83
C ASN A 268 -8.83 -5.66 0.97
N HIS A 269 -8.58 -5.78 -0.32
CA HIS A 269 -9.43 -6.43 -1.30
C HIS A 269 -10.87 -5.89 -1.36
N LEU A 270 -11.04 -4.54 -1.23
CA LEU A 270 -12.33 -3.87 -1.37
C LEU A 270 -13.02 -4.16 -2.73
N ASN A 271 -12.22 -4.43 -3.76
CA ASN A 271 -12.69 -4.78 -5.10
C ASN A 271 -13.19 -6.23 -5.24
N ARG A 272 -13.06 -7.05 -4.19
CA ARG A 272 -13.47 -8.46 -4.19
C ARG A 272 -14.00 -8.85 -2.84
N TRP A 273 -15.29 -9.22 -2.74
CA TRP A 273 -15.83 -9.68 -1.47
C TRP A 273 -15.38 -11.09 -1.12
N ASN A 274 -15.45 -12.06 -2.05
CA ASN A 274 -15.07 -13.43 -1.75
C ASN A 274 -13.55 -13.63 -1.94
N VAL A 275 -12.83 -13.70 -0.83
CA VAL A 275 -11.38 -13.97 -0.78
C VAL A 275 -11.06 -15.35 -0.16
N ARG A 276 -12.07 -16.18 0.08
CA ARG A 276 -11.87 -17.54 0.60
C ARG A 276 -11.32 -18.43 -0.51
N TYR A 277 -10.33 -19.24 -0.16
CA TYR A 277 -9.91 -20.35 -1.01
C TYR A 277 -10.81 -21.55 -0.73
N TYR A 278 -11.45 -22.06 -1.76
CA TYR A 278 -12.19 -23.31 -1.69
C TYR A 278 -11.28 -24.44 -2.18
N ASN A 279 -10.98 -25.39 -1.30
CA ASN A 279 -10.21 -26.58 -1.67
C ASN A 279 -11.18 -27.75 -1.93
N PRO A 280 -11.38 -28.16 -3.19
CA PRO A 280 -12.27 -29.26 -3.53
C PRO A 280 -11.82 -30.61 -2.94
N ASP A 281 -10.53 -30.79 -2.68
CA ASP A 281 -10.00 -32.03 -2.12
C ASP A 281 -10.48 -32.26 -0.68
N ASN A 282 -10.80 -31.19 0.07
CA ASN A 282 -11.36 -31.33 1.41
C ASN A 282 -12.75 -31.96 1.41
N GLU A 283 -13.57 -31.77 0.37
CA GLU A 283 -14.86 -32.46 0.24
C GLU A 283 -14.67 -33.94 -0.11
N SER A 284 -13.79 -34.23 -1.07
CA SER A 284 -13.51 -35.60 -1.50
C SER A 284 -12.94 -36.46 -0.38
N ALA A 285 -12.00 -35.89 0.41
CA ALA A 285 -11.41 -36.58 1.54
C ALA A 285 -12.43 -36.87 2.67
N ARG A 286 -13.40 -35.97 2.88
CA ARG A 286 -14.45 -36.11 3.90
C ARG A 286 -15.56 -37.07 3.50
N LEU A 287 -15.93 -37.08 2.23
CA LEU A 287 -16.88 -38.07 1.66
C LEU A 287 -16.37 -39.51 1.80
N ILE A 288 -15.06 -39.74 1.71
CA ILE A 288 -14.41 -41.04 1.90
C ILE A 288 -14.49 -41.52 3.37
N ILE A 289 -14.54 -40.60 4.32
CA ILE A 289 -14.58 -40.91 5.78
C ILE A 289 -16.03 -41.06 6.29
N GLY A 290 -17.04 -40.74 5.45
CA GLY A 290 -18.46 -40.90 5.81
C GLY A 290 -18.99 -39.86 6.82
N GLU A 291 -18.29 -38.76 6.99
CA GLU A 291 -18.78 -37.63 7.80
C GLU A 291 -19.72 -36.77 6.97
N GLU A 292 -21.01 -36.71 7.35
CA GLU A 292 -21.93 -35.69 6.85
C GLU A 292 -21.43 -34.31 7.27
N LEU A 293 -21.02 -33.51 6.29
CA LEU A 293 -20.61 -32.14 6.51
C LEU A 293 -21.86 -31.28 6.79
N ALA A 294 -22.03 -30.88 8.03
CA ALA A 294 -22.88 -29.75 8.33
C ALA A 294 -22.32 -28.52 7.58
N GLU A 295 -23.04 -28.01 6.60
CA GLU A 295 -22.67 -26.75 5.94
C GLU A 295 -22.55 -25.65 6.99
N PRO A 296 -21.44 -24.89 6.99
CA PRO A 296 -21.29 -23.82 7.97
C PRO A 296 -22.40 -22.80 7.75
N ALA A 297 -22.98 -22.31 8.85
CA ALA A 297 -24.04 -21.29 8.79
C ALA A 297 -23.60 -20.09 7.93
N GLN A 298 -24.49 -19.56 7.09
CA GLN A 298 -24.21 -18.44 6.18
C GLN A 298 -23.58 -17.23 6.91
N ILE A 299 -24.01 -16.98 8.15
CA ILE A 299 -23.45 -15.92 8.99
C ILE A 299 -21.97 -16.18 9.34
N ALA A 300 -21.59 -17.44 9.59
CA ALA A 300 -20.20 -17.79 9.89
C ALA A 300 -19.31 -17.61 8.66
N ILE A 301 -19.81 -17.94 7.46
CA ILE A 301 -19.15 -17.70 6.18
C ILE A 301 -18.94 -16.19 5.96
N PHE A 302 -19.98 -15.39 6.22
CA PHE A 302 -19.89 -13.93 6.08
C PHE A 302 -18.86 -13.33 7.02
N VAL A 303 -18.89 -13.71 8.30
CA VAL A 303 -17.97 -13.20 9.35
C VAL A 303 -16.53 -13.61 9.03
N ASP A 304 -16.27 -14.88 8.70
CA ASP A 304 -14.94 -15.35 8.30
C ASP A 304 -14.40 -14.55 7.10
N ASN A 305 -15.23 -14.37 6.08
CA ASN A 305 -14.83 -13.61 4.90
C ASN A 305 -14.53 -12.14 5.23
N LEU A 306 -15.35 -11.49 6.07
CA LEU A 306 -15.11 -10.12 6.54
C LEU A 306 -13.74 -9.99 7.25
N PHE A 307 -13.44 -10.90 8.18
CA PHE A 307 -12.17 -10.86 8.90
C PHE A 307 -10.95 -11.12 8.01
N ARG A 308 -11.10 -11.88 6.91
CA ARG A 308 -10.01 -12.10 5.94
C ARG A 308 -9.58 -10.83 5.20
N HIS A 309 -10.41 -9.81 5.19
CA HIS A 309 -10.05 -8.49 4.65
C HIS A 309 -9.29 -7.62 5.65
N ILE A 310 -9.26 -7.98 6.93
CA ILE A 310 -8.74 -7.13 8.00
C ILE A 310 -7.30 -7.51 8.34
N ILE A 311 -6.44 -6.48 8.39
CA ILE A 311 -5.12 -6.53 8.98
C ILE A 311 -5.09 -5.53 10.13
N LEU A 312 -4.74 -6.03 11.32
CA LEU A 312 -4.51 -5.21 12.51
C LEU A 312 -3.02 -5.08 12.74
N ASN A 313 -2.52 -3.88 12.93
CA ASN A 313 -1.13 -3.70 13.32
C ASN A 313 -0.93 -2.60 14.35
N GLY A 314 0.17 -2.71 15.09
CA GLY A 314 0.60 -1.75 16.09
C GLY A 314 2.10 -1.50 16.02
N GLU A 315 2.48 -0.24 16.27
CA GLU A 315 3.86 0.18 16.45
C GLU A 315 4.02 0.83 17.83
N LEU A 316 4.97 0.33 18.62
CA LEU A 316 5.50 1.03 19.79
C LEU A 316 6.69 1.87 19.33
N ILE A 317 6.62 3.19 19.53
CA ILE A 317 7.60 4.17 19.04
C ILE A 317 8.27 4.82 20.24
N VAL A 318 9.54 4.51 20.49
CA VAL A 318 10.28 4.92 21.69
C VAL A 318 11.43 5.88 21.32
N GLY A 319 11.67 6.82 22.20
CA GLY A 319 12.72 7.82 22.10
C GLY A 319 12.25 9.13 21.47
N ALA A 320 12.86 10.26 21.88
CA ALA A 320 12.49 11.60 21.42
C ALA A 320 12.59 11.79 19.89
N ASN A 321 13.51 11.05 19.24
CA ASN A 321 13.70 11.07 17.80
C ASN A 321 13.12 9.82 17.11
N GLU A 322 12.20 9.09 17.76
CA GLU A 322 11.64 7.83 17.27
C GLU A 322 12.73 6.81 16.89
N ASN A 323 13.75 6.69 17.78
CA ASN A 323 14.96 5.92 17.48
C ASN A 323 14.73 4.41 17.52
N PHE A 324 13.75 3.95 18.29
CA PHE A 324 13.44 2.53 18.42
C PHE A 324 11.95 2.30 18.17
N LYS A 325 11.65 1.31 17.35
CA LYS A 325 10.27 0.93 16.99
C LYS A 325 10.12 -0.58 17.13
N LEU A 326 9.09 -1.02 17.88
CA LEU A 326 8.64 -2.40 17.87
C LEU A 326 7.33 -2.47 17.10
N ARG A 327 7.13 -3.55 16.37
CA ARG A 327 6.00 -3.77 15.48
C ARG A 327 5.40 -5.14 15.69
N MET A 328 4.08 -5.18 15.62
CA MET A 328 3.32 -6.42 15.65
C MET A 328 2.11 -6.27 14.74
N ALA A 329 1.77 -7.34 14.04
CA ALA A 329 0.59 -7.37 13.20
C ALA A 329 -0.08 -8.73 13.22
N TYR A 330 -1.39 -8.73 12.93
CA TYR A 330 -2.20 -9.91 12.71
C TYR A 330 -2.96 -9.80 11.40
N ASN A 331 -2.78 -10.78 10.52
CA ASN A 331 -3.47 -10.93 9.25
C ASN A 331 -4.31 -12.21 9.28
N HIS A 332 -5.63 -12.04 9.40
CA HIS A 332 -6.54 -13.17 9.52
C HIS A 332 -6.56 -14.07 8.28
N ARG A 333 -6.46 -13.47 7.09
CA ARG A 333 -6.39 -14.23 5.84
C ARG A 333 -5.18 -15.17 5.81
N SER A 334 -3.99 -14.66 6.14
CA SER A 334 -2.78 -15.49 6.23
C SER A 334 -2.91 -16.58 7.28
N ARG A 335 -3.60 -16.29 8.39
CA ARG A 335 -3.93 -17.31 9.43
C ARG A 335 -4.74 -18.46 8.85
N MET A 336 -5.75 -18.16 8.04
CA MET A 336 -6.67 -19.16 7.53
C MET A 336 -6.14 -19.90 6.29
N GLU A 337 -5.34 -19.22 5.44
CA GLU A 337 -4.81 -19.83 4.22
C GLU A 337 -3.57 -20.71 4.47
N PHE A 338 -2.72 -20.33 5.43
CA PHE A 338 -1.48 -21.05 5.73
C PHE A 338 -1.54 -21.86 7.04
N GLY A 339 -2.69 -21.88 7.70
CA GLY A 339 -2.91 -22.69 8.90
C GLY A 339 -3.00 -24.18 8.55
N THR A 340 -2.36 -25.04 9.35
CA THR A 340 -2.51 -26.49 9.28
C THR A 340 -3.60 -26.93 10.24
N VAL A 341 -4.54 -27.74 9.78
CA VAL A 341 -5.62 -28.28 10.62
C VAL A 341 -5.04 -29.10 11.77
N GLY A 342 -5.50 -28.83 12.99
CA GLY A 342 -5.07 -29.57 14.21
C GLY A 342 -3.74 -29.13 14.80
N VAL A 343 -3.02 -28.20 14.17
CA VAL A 343 -1.74 -27.70 14.69
C VAL A 343 -1.84 -26.23 15.06
N GLY A 344 -1.71 -25.91 16.34
CA GLY A 344 -1.60 -24.54 16.85
C GLY A 344 -0.29 -23.89 16.39
N GLY A 345 -0.35 -22.63 15.94
CA GLY A 345 0.83 -21.90 15.50
C GLY A 345 0.58 -20.39 15.48
N LEU A 346 1.66 -19.62 15.28
CA LEU A 346 1.63 -18.16 15.13
C LEU A 346 1.40 -17.71 13.68
N ASN A 347 0.80 -18.57 12.84
CA ASN A 347 0.50 -18.24 11.46
C ASN A 347 -0.39 -16.98 11.39
N GLY A 348 -0.10 -16.09 10.47
CA GLY A 348 -0.78 -14.81 10.34
C GLY A 348 -0.27 -13.71 11.27
N PHE A 349 0.62 -14.03 12.24
CA PHE A 349 1.32 -13.02 13.01
C PHE A 349 2.60 -12.56 12.32
N SER A 350 2.90 -11.28 12.49
CA SER A 350 4.13 -10.66 12.02
C SER A 350 4.73 -9.81 13.13
N PHE A 351 6.06 -9.77 13.20
CA PHE A 351 6.81 -9.03 14.20
C PHE A 351 7.95 -8.28 13.51
N GLY A 352 8.35 -7.16 14.10
CA GLY A 352 9.47 -6.42 13.60
C GLY A 352 10.02 -5.44 14.60
N PHE A 353 11.23 -4.98 14.36
CA PHE A 353 11.81 -3.86 15.08
C PHE A 353 12.57 -2.94 14.11
N GLY A 354 12.69 -1.68 14.51
CA GLY A 354 13.48 -0.67 13.81
C GLY A 354 14.39 0.05 14.79
N LEU A 355 15.61 0.30 14.36
CA LEU A 355 16.62 1.02 15.15
C LEU A 355 17.24 2.13 14.29
N LYS A 356 17.14 3.37 14.75
CA LYS A 356 17.73 4.52 14.08
C LYS A 356 18.97 5.00 14.83
N ILE A 357 20.12 4.97 14.15
CA ILE A 357 21.41 5.42 14.66
C ILE A 357 21.93 6.51 13.73
N LYS A 358 21.94 7.76 14.20
CA LYS A 358 22.34 8.93 13.41
C LYS A 358 21.54 8.98 12.08
N ARG A 359 22.20 8.85 10.93
CA ARG A 359 21.62 8.89 9.59
C ARG A 359 21.17 7.51 9.05
N PHE A 360 21.49 6.43 9.78
CA PHE A 360 21.14 5.08 9.39
C PHE A 360 19.92 4.59 10.17
N SER A 361 19.00 3.93 9.50
CA SER A 361 17.91 3.18 10.13
C SER A 361 18.02 1.72 9.69
N PHE A 362 17.98 0.81 10.66
CA PHE A 362 17.99 -0.63 10.45
C PHE A 362 16.60 -1.16 10.80
N ASP A 363 16.04 -1.97 9.94
CA ASP A 363 14.74 -2.57 10.13
C ASP A 363 14.83 -4.09 9.99
N PHE A 364 14.15 -4.79 10.86
CA PHE A 364 13.94 -6.22 10.81
C PHE A 364 12.46 -6.51 10.83
N GLY A 365 12.02 -7.47 10.02
CA GLY A 365 10.65 -7.94 9.98
C GLY A 365 10.58 -9.43 9.74
N ARG A 366 9.69 -10.11 10.46
CA ARG A 366 9.39 -11.52 10.26
C ARG A 366 7.88 -11.72 10.22
N SER A 367 7.40 -12.40 9.19
CA SER A 367 6.02 -12.85 9.07
C SER A 367 5.99 -14.37 9.08
N ILE A 368 5.13 -14.94 9.88
CA ILE A 368 5.00 -16.39 10.06
C ILE A 368 3.87 -16.87 9.16
N TYR A 369 4.22 -17.58 8.09
CA TYR A 369 3.25 -18.13 7.15
C TYR A 369 2.89 -19.58 7.47
N HIS A 370 3.90 -20.43 7.71
CA HIS A 370 3.71 -21.86 7.94
C HIS A 370 4.64 -22.36 9.05
N LEU A 371 4.35 -23.52 9.62
CA LEU A 371 5.20 -24.19 10.63
C LEU A 371 6.64 -24.41 10.14
N GLY A 372 6.83 -24.68 8.87
CA GLY A 372 8.14 -24.90 8.24
C GLY A 372 8.89 -23.62 7.88
N GLY A 373 8.32 -22.42 8.08
CA GLY A 373 9.01 -21.20 7.75
C GLY A 373 8.12 -19.97 7.60
N GLY A 374 8.79 -18.84 7.37
CA GLY A 374 8.16 -17.54 7.19
C GLY A 374 9.09 -16.61 6.42
N LEU A 375 8.61 -15.44 6.10
CA LEU A 375 9.36 -14.39 5.45
C LEU A 375 10.20 -13.64 6.49
N THR A 376 11.52 -13.65 6.34
CA THR A 376 12.45 -12.82 7.12
C THR A 376 13.00 -11.72 6.24
N HIS A 377 12.89 -10.49 6.70
CA HIS A 377 13.25 -9.29 5.97
C HIS A 377 14.21 -8.41 6.79
N ILE A 378 15.26 -7.95 6.17
CA ILE A 378 16.17 -6.95 6.73
C ILE A 378 16.19 -5.72 5.83
N GLY A 379 16.31 -4.54 6.43
CA GLY A 379 16.33 -3.28 5.71
C GLY A 379 17.31 -2.28 6.29
N ILE A 380 17.90 -1.48 5.43
CA ILE A 380 18.75 -0.35 5.80
C ILE A 380 18.26 0.87 5.03
N THR A 381 18.01 1.96 5.75
CA THR A 381 17.71 3.26 5.15
C THR A 381 18.76 4.26 5.58
N THR A 382 19.28 5.04 4.64
CA THR A 382 20.27 6.09 4.92
C THR A 382 19.88 7.41 4.26
N GLN A 383 20.25 8.52 4.90
CA GLN A 383 20.15 9.85 4.33
C GLN A 383 21.41 10.13 3.52
N LEU A 384 21.28 10.23 2.20
CA LEU A 384 22.32 10.77 1.32
C LEU A 384 22.33 12.30 1.45
N LYS A 385 23.42 12.95 0.98
CA LYS A 385 23.50 14.43 1.04
C LYS A 385 22.30 15.06 0.32
N LYS A 386 21.73 16.10 0.93
CA LYS A 386 20.50 16.78 0.50
C LYS A 386 20.57 17.46 -0.88
N ASN A 387 21.77 17.61 -1.45
CA ASN A 387 22.04 18.32 -2.70
C ASN A 387 22.76 17.40 -3.68
N ILE A 388 22.03 16.52 -4.35
CA ILE A 388 22.55 15.79 -5.51
C ILE A 388 22.03 16.41 -6.83
N PHE A 389 21.08 17.34 -6.74
CA PHE A 389 20.59 18.17 -7.87
C PHE A 389 20.20 19.56 -7.41
#